data_ee947ea33a9ef1dfe001585b001b0fe4
#
_entry.id   ee947ea33a9ef1dfe001585b001b0fe4
#
_cell.length_a   1.000
_cell.length_b   1.000
_cell.length_c   1.000
_cell.angle_alpha   90.00
_cell.angle_beta   90.00
_cell.angle_gamma   90.00
#
_symmetry.space_group_name_H-M   'P 1'
#
loop_
_entity.id
_entity.type
_entity.pdbx_description
1 polymer ?
#
loop_
_entity_poly.entity_id
_entity_poly.type
_entity_poly.pdbx_seq_one_letter_code
_entity_poly.pdbx_strand_id
1 'polypeptide(L)'
;VGSEMCIRDRMKLLLCNQRESGKSILCLDPEHEYEDLCNNLGGTYIDMMSGEFMINPLEPKAWSENSRFGNQEKETDDSPETFRKVTRLSQHISYLKDFFRAYKDFSDAEVDTIEIMLMKLYARFGIDDFTDFSTQKNEDYPIMSDLYELIEKEFMAFDHEKKHLY
;
A
#
# COMPACT_ATOMS: atom_id res chain seq x y z
N VAL A 1 29.49 -24.44 6.00
CA VAL A 1 29.35 -24.20 4.56
C VAL A 1 28.36 -25.20 3.91
N GLY A 2 28.27 -26.46 4.39
CA GLY A 2 27.37 -27.48 3.79
C GLY A 2 25.89 -27.40 4.20
N SER A 3 25.54 -26.78 5.32
CA SER A 3 24.16 -26.80 5.82
C SER A 3 23.27 -25.70 5.24
N GLU A 4 23.82 -24.54 4.91
CA GLU A 4 23.04 -23.43 4.33
C GLU A 4 22.64 -23.72 2.89
N MET A 5 23.53 -24.28 2.08
CA MET A 5 23.24 -24.70 0.71
C MET A 5 22.12 -25.75 0.66
N CYS A 6 22.06 -26.69 1.63
CA CYS A 6 20.96 -27.65 1.75
C CYS A 6 19.60 -27.02 2.11
N ILE A 7 19.59 -25.95 2.87
CA ILE A 7 18.33 -25.24 3.25
C ILE A 7 17.77 -24.50 2.03
N ARG A 8 18.59 -23.77 1.30
CA ARG A 8 18.21 -23.04 0.07
C ARG A 8 17.65 -23.99 -1.00
N ASP A 9 18.34 -25.11 -1.26
CA ASP A 9 17.90 -26.07 -2.25
C ASP A 9 16.56 -26.71 -1.87
N ARG A 10 16.36 -27.01 -0.59
CA ARG A 10 15.08 -27.52 -0.08
C ARG A 10 13.97 -26.49 -0.22
N MET A 11 14.26 -25.19 0.03
CA MET A 11 13.29 -24.13 -0.15
C MET A 11 12.89 -23.99 -1.62
N LYS A 12 13.86 -23.98 -2.55
CA LYS A 12 13.58 -23.96 -3.98
C LYS A 12 12.73 -25.14 -4.42
N LEU A 13 13.04 -26.34 -3.96
CA LEU A 13 12.25 -27.54 -4.26
C LEU A 13 10.83 -27.44 -3.68
N LEU A 14 10.67 -26.91 -2.45
CA LEU A 14 9.36 -26.68 -1.84
C LEU A 14 8.52 -25.71 -2.68
N LEU A 15 9.12 -24.60 -3.14
CA LEU A 15 8.43 -23.63 -3.98
C LEU A 15 7.98 -24.26 -5.32
N CYS A 16 8.83 -25.08 -5.97
CA CYS A 16 8.45 -25.83 -7.15
C CYS A 16 7.21 -26.71 -6.89
N ASN A 17 7.25 -27.52 -5.84
CA ASN A 17 6.13 -28.40 -5.48
C ASN A 17 4.83 -27.63 -5.19
N GLN A 18 4.94 -26.47 -4.52
CA GLN A 18 3.77 -25.62 -4.25
C GLN A 18 3.20 -25.06 -5.55
N ARG A 19 4.06 -24.65 -6.48
CA ARG A 19 3.63 -24.13 -7.79
C ARG A 19 2.97 -25.21 -8.63
N GLU A 20 3.54 -26.42 -8.69
CA GLU A 20 2.96 -27.59 -9.35
C GLU A 20 1.58 -27.96 -8.77
N SER A 21 1.39 -27.74 -7.49
CA SER A 21 0.09 -27.91 -6.81
C SER A 21 -0.92 -26.79 -7.12
N GLY A 22 -0.61 -25.87 -8.05
CA GLY A 22 -1.48 -24.77 -8.47
C GLY A 22 -1.55 -23.58 -7.49
N LYS A 23 -0.63 -23.52 -6.52
CA LYS A 23 -0.61 -22.39 -5.56
C LYS A 23 0.11 -21.18 -6.12
N SER A 24 -0.38 -19.99 -5.76
CA SER A 24 0.33 -18.74 -5.98
C SER A 24 1.38 -18.56 -4.89
N ILE A 25 2.57 -18.08 -5.29
CA ILE A 25 3.71 -17.86 -4.41
C ILE A 25 4.11 -16.40 -4.50
N LEU A 26 4.29 -15.75 -3.37
CA LEU A 26 4.95 -14.47 -3.24
C LEU A 26 6.24 -14.68 -2.43
N CYS A 27 7.37 -14.28 -3.00
CA CYS A 27 8.67 -14.40 -2.36
C CYS A 27 9.31 -13.01 -2.25
N LEU A 28 9.79 -12.66 -1.07
CA LEU A 28 10.69 -11.52 -0.87
C LEU A 28 12.11 -12.05 -0.90
N ASP A 29 12.90 -11.59 -1.87
CA ASP A 29 14.23 -12.08 -2.19
C ASP A 29 15.31 -10.98 -2.06
N PRO A 30 15.79 -10.70 -0.85
CA PRO A 30 16.78 -9.64 -0.63
C PRO A 30 18.17 -9.98 -1.18
N GLU A 31 18.45 -11.23 -1.50
CA GLU A 31 19.76 -11.70 -1.96
C GLU A 31 19.80 -12.06 -3.46
N HIS A 32 18.70 -11.85 -4.20
CA HIS A 32 18.58 -12.14 -5.64
C HIS A 32 18.87 -13.59 -6.02
N GLU A 33 18.47 -14.55 -5.17
CA GLU A 33 18.75 -15.98 -5.38
C GLU A 33 17.64 -16.75 -6.10
N TYR A 34 16.44 -16.15 -6.21
CA TYR A 34 15.23 -16.80 -6.75
C TYR A 34 14.82 -16.30 -8.13
N GLU A 35 15.56 -15.38 -8.74
CA GLU A 35 15.25 -14.82 -10.06
C GLU A 35 15.10 -15.90 -11.12
N ASP A 36 16.11 -16.76 -11.29
CA ASP A 36 16.08 -17.86 -12.25
C ASP A 36 14.92 -18.82 -11.99
N LEU A 37 14.64 -19.11 -10.72
CA LEU A 37 13.53 -19.98 -10.34
C LEU A 37 12.20 -19.34 -10.70
N CYS A 38 12.03 -18.06 -10.41
CA CYS A 38 10.84 -17.28 -10.73
C CYS A 38 10.55 -17.31 -12.24
N ASN A 39 11.57 -17.01 -13.05
CA ASN A 39 11.47 -16.99 -14.50
C ASN A 39 11.15 -18.38 -15.08
N ASN A 40 11.80 -19.44 -14.58
CA ASN A 40 11.56 -20.81 -15.01
C ASN A 40 10.17 -21.34 -14.66
N LEU A 41 9.56 -20.84 -13.58
CA LEU A 41 8.19 -21.18 -13.16
C LEU A 41 7.12 -20.28 -13.79
N GLY A 42 7.49 -19.41 -14.73
CA GLY A 42 6.57 -18.47 -15.39
C GLY A 42 6.04 -17.39 -14.44
N GLY A 43 6.83 -17.03 -13.45
CA GLY A 43 6.55 -15.94 -12.53
C GLY A 43 7.00 -14.57 -13.06
N THR A 44 6.70 -13.52 -12.28
CA THR A 44 7.20 -12.16 -12.49
C THR A 44 8.21 -11.84 -11.42
N TYR A 45 9.44 -11.55 -11.83
CA TYR A 45 10.48 -11.05 -10.95
C TYR A 45 10.51 -9.52 -11.02
N ILE A 46 10.51 -8.87 -9.86
CA ILE A 46 10.53 -7.42 -9.74
C ILE A 46 11.75 -7.03 -8.93
N ASP A 47 12.73 -6.42 -9.57
CA ASP A 47 13.89 -5.84 -8.89
C ASP A 47 13.58 -4.41 -8.44
N MET A 48 13.30 -4.26 -7.14
CA MET A 48 13.00 -2.97 -6.52
C MET A 48 14.22 -2.04 -6.45
N MET A 49 15.45 -2.58 -6.61
CA MET A 49 16.69 -1.81 -6.54
C MET A 49 17.13 -1.30 -7.91
N SER A 50 16.63 -1.86 -9.00
CA SER A 50 16.98 -1.45 -10.37
C SER A 50 16.50 -0.04 -10.73
N GLY A 51 15.47 0.46 -10.04
CA GLY A 51 14.78 1.70 -10.40
C GLY A 51 13.84 1.58 -11.60
N GLU A 52 13.71 0.40 -12.21
CA GLU A 52 12.77 0.13 -13.31
C GLU A 52 11.32 0.04 -12.81
N PHE A 53 11.15 -0.40 -11.57
CA PHE A 53 9.85 -0.58 -10.96
C PHE A 53 9.67 0.40 -9.80
N MET A 54 8.60 1.17 -9.85
CA MET A 54 8.21 2.07 -8.77
C MET A 54 6.85 1.68 -8.24
N ILE A 55 6.74 1.54 -6.92
CA ILE A 55 5.46 1.34 -6.25
C ILE A 55 4.98 2.69 -5.75
N ASN A 56 3.79 3.11 -6.21
CA ASN A 56 3.13 4.28 -5.64
C ASN A 56 2.36 3.87 -4.37
N PRO A 57 2.82 4.22 -3.17
CA PRO A 57 2.10 3.86 -1.95
C PRO A 57 0.77 4.60 -1.81
N LEU A 58 0.57 5.71 -2.53
CA LEU A 58 -0.65 6.51 -2.51
C LEU A 58 -1.74 5.98 -3.44
N GLU A 59 -1.49 4.91 -4.19
CA GLU A 59 -2.49 4.25 -5.03
C GLU A 59 -3.36 3.31 -4.19
N PRO A 60 -4.66 3.61 -3.98
CA PRO A 60 -5.57 2.71 -3.29
C PRO A 60 -5.81 1.45 -4.12
N LYS A 61 -5.52 0.29 -3.55
CA LYS A 61 -5.73 -0.97 -4.26
C LYS A 61 -7.19 -1.40 -4.19
N ALA A 62 -7.75 -1.76 -5.34
CA ALA A 62 -9.02 -2.47 -5.41
C ALA A 62 -8.79 -3.90 -4.91
N TRP A 63 -9.04 -4.17 -3.64
CA TRP A 63 -9.09 -5.53 -3.12
C TRP A 63 -10.32 -6.19 -3.71
N SER A 64 -10.14 -7.32 -4.41
CA SER A 64 -11.30 -8.09 -4.87
C SER A 64 -12.07 -8.56 -3.64
N GLU A 65 -13.40 -8.52 -3.71
CA GLU A 65 -14.30 -8.97 -2.64
C GLU A 65 -14.04 -10.43 -2.20
N ASN A 66 -13.28 -11.19 -3.00
CA ASN A 66 -12.85 -12.56 -2.73
C ASN A 66 -11.53 -12.67 -1.96
N SER A 67 -10.86 -11.60 -1.60
CA SER A 67 -9.67 -11.69 -0.77
C SER A 67 -10.10 -12.10 0.65
N ARG A 68 -9.59 -13.23 1.09
CA ARG A 68 -9.93 -13.98 2.32
C ARG A 68 -9.72 -13.24 3.65
N PHE A 69 -9.50 -11.94 3.62
CA PHE A 69 -9.43 -11.07 4.79
C PHE A 69 -10.76 -10.38 5.11
N GLY A 70 -11.80 -10.61 4.31
CA GLY A 70 -13.15 -10.14 4.51
C GLY A 70 -14.13 -11.30 4.73
N ASN A 71 -13.88 -12.18 5.69
CA ASN A 71 -14.96 -12.95 6.29
C ASN A 71 -15.81 -11.97 7.13
N GLN A 72 -16.52 -11.10 6.45
CA GLN A 72 -17.71 -10.51 7.03
C GLN A 72 -18.78 -11.61 6.98
N GLU A 73 -19.09 -12.11 8.16
CA GLU A 73 -20.30 -12.85 8.42
C GLU A 73 -21.48 -12.16 7.70
N LYS A 74 -22.32 -12.93 7.02
CA LYS A 74 -23.56 -12.47 6.46
C LYS A 74 -24.33 -11.82 7.60
N GLU A 75 -24.34 -10.49 7.62
CA GLU A 75 -25.12 -9.73 8.58
C GLU A 75 -26.59 -10.10 8.38
N THR A 76 -27.18 -10.65 9.42
CA THR A 76 -28.60 -10.72 9.61
C THR A 76 -29.13 -9.28 9.81
N ASP A 77 -30.14 -8.96 9.09
CA ASP A 77 -30.81 -7.67 8.80
C ASP A 77 -31.44 -6.99 10.04
N ASP A 78 -30.73 -6.83 11.16
CA ASP A 78 -31.31 -6.25 12.38
C ASP A 78 -30.35 -5.39 13.21
N SER A 79 -29.31 -4.77 12.62
CA SER A 79 -28.45 -3.83 13.35
C SER A 79 -28.72 -2.38 12.94
N PRO A 80 -28.78 -1.44 13.90
CA PRO A 80 -29.04 -0.04 13.59
C PRO A 80 -27.91 0.54 12.74
N GLU A 81 -28.28 1.34 11.74
CA GLU A 81 -27.48 1.96 10.66
C GLU A 81 -26.25 2.81 11.08
N THR A 82 -25.70 2.61 12.25
CA THR A 82 -24.58 3.38 12.82
C THR A 82 -23.20 2.75 12.63
N PHE A 83 -23.09 1.55 12.09
CA PHE A 83 -21.81 1.04 11.66
C PHE A 83 -21.42 1.73 10.34
N ARG A 84 -20.56 2.73 10.45
CA ARG A 84 -19.93 3.37 9.28
C ARG A 84 -19.30 2.28 8.44
N LYS A 85 -19.87 2.05 7.27
CA LYS A 85 -19.30 1.21 6.23
C LYS A 85 -17.88 1.74 5.99
N VAL A 86 -16.87 1.01 6.42
CA VAL A 86 -15.47 1.44 6.28
C VAL A 86 -15.20 1.51 4.80
N THR A 87 -14.99 2.69 4.27
CA THR A 87 -14.77 2.90 2.85
C THR A 87 -13.38 2.41 2.44
N ARG A 88 -13.22 2.10 1.17
CA ARG A 88 -11.92 1.65 0.64
C ARG A 88 -10.83 2.73 0.82
N LEU A 89 -11.21 4.01 0.68
CA LEU A 89 -10.28 5.11 0.91
C LEU A 89 -9.87 5.22 2.37
N SER A 90 -10.80 5.10 3.32
CA SER A 90 -10.47 5.16 4.75
C SER A 90 -9.59 3.98 5.20
N GLN A 91 -9.79 2.79 4.63
CA GLN A 91 -8.91 1.64 4.84
C GLN A 91 -7.49 1.91 4.31
N HIS A 92 -7.40 2.51 3.12
CA HIS A 92 -6.13 2.86 2.53
C HIS A 92 -5.40 3.95 3.32
N ILE A 93 -6.11 4.97 3.81
CA ILE A 93 -5.53 6.01 4.68
C ILE A 93 -5.01 5.38 5.99
N SER A 94 -5.74 4.44 6.57
CA SER A 94 -5.26 3.70 7.75
C SER A 94 -3.97 2.93 7.46
N TYR A 95 -3.88 2.27 6.29
CA TYR A 95 -2.66 1.62 5.84
C TYR A 95 -1.50 2.63 5.68
N LEU A 96 -1.76 3.80 5.10
CA LEU A 96 -0.73 4.84 4.93
C LEU A 96 -0.25 5.39 6.28
N LYS A 97 -1.11 5.51 7.28
CA LYS A 97 -0.69 5.88 8.65
C LYS A 97 0.31 4.86 9.22
N ASP A 98 0.04 3.57 9.06
CA ASP A 98 0.96 2.51 9.49
C ASP A 98 2.24 2.49 8.66
N PHE A 99 2.15 2.75 7.35
CA PHE A 99 3.30 2.88 6.46
C PHE A 99 4.22 4.03 6.92
N PHE A 100 3.69 5.22 7.22
CA PHE A 100 4.50 6.34 7.67
C PHE A 100 5.11 6.08 9.05
N ARG A 101 4.39 5.43 9.98
CA ARG A 101 4.97 5.00 11.27
C ARG A 101 6.13 4.02 11.09
N ALA A 102 6.01 3.08 10.16
CA ALA A 102 7.07 2.12 9.87
C ALA A 102 8.26 2.74 9.13
N TYR A 103 8.01 3.75 8.29
CA TYR A 103 9.07 4.41 7.52
C TYR A 103 9.99 5.28 8.40
N LYS A 104 9.40 6.00 9.35
CA LYS A 104 10.12 6.83 10.31
C LYS A 104 9.31 6.88 11.60
N ASP A 105 9.99 7.04 12.71
CA ASP A 105 9.38 7.14 14.03
C ASP A 105 8.65 8.49 14.20
N PHE A 106 7.55 8.64 13.45
CA PHE A 106 6.67 9.80 13.54
C PHE A 106 5.82 9.73 14.81
N SER A 107 5.67 10.85 15.48
CA SER A 107 4.72 10.99 16.60
C SER A 107 3.27 10.90 16.11
N ASP A 108 2.35 10.57 17.00
CA ASP A 108 0.92 10.50 16.66
C ASP A 108 0.39 11.83 16.07
N ALA A 109 0.84 12.97 16.59
CA ALA A 109 0.45 14.28 16.07
C ALA A 109 0.94 14.53 14.63
N GLU A 110 2.14 14.05 14.29
CA GLU A 110 2.66 14.12 12.91
C GLU A 110 1.88 13.21 11.98
N VAL A 111 1.56 11.99 12.43
CA VAL A 111 0.73 11.04 11.65
C VAL A 111 -0.67 11.58 11.42
N ASP A 112 -1.30 12.20 12.42
CA ASP A 112 -2.61 12.83 12.26
C ASP A 112 -2.56 14.03 11.31
N THR A 113 -1.46 14.79 11.32
CA THR A 113 -1.24 15.87 10.34
C THR A 113 -1.12 15.30 8.92
N ILE A 114 -0.35 14.21 8.74
CA ILE A 114 -0.22 13.52 7.46
C ILE A 114 -1.60 13.02 6.99
N GLU A 115 -2.42 12.45 7.86
CA GLU A 115 -3.78 12.02 7.53
C GLU A 115 -4.62 13.16 6.95
N ILE A 116 -4.61 14.33 7.59
CA ILE A 116 -5.32 15.52 7.11
C ILE A 116 -4.80 15.93 5.72
N MET A 117 -3.48 15.88 5.51
CA MET A 117 -2.89 16.24 4.21
C MET A 117 -3.24 15.21 3.13
N LEU A 118 -3.27 13.92 3.45
CA LEU A 118 -3.71 12.86 2.55
C LEU A 118 -5.18 13.04 2.14
N MET A 119 -6.07 13.33 3.09
CA MET A 119 -7.48 13.60 2.78
C MET A 119 -7.63 14.80 1.84
N LYS A 120 -6.90 15.90 2.09
CA LYS A 120 -6.87 17.06 1.19
C LYS A 120 -6.32 16.71 -0.19
N LEU A 121 -5.27 15.87 -0.25
CA LEU A 121 -4.65 15.46 -1.49
C LEU A 121 -5.62 14.64 -2.33
N TYR A 122 -6.24 13.61 -1.77
CA TYR A 122 -7.22 12.79 -2.48
C TYR A 122 -8.40 13.60 -2.97
N ALA A 123 -8.91 14.54 -2.15
CA ALA A 123 -9.97 15.44 -2.57
C ALA A 123 -9.59 16.32 -3.78
N ARG A 124 -8.32 16.74 -3.91
CA ARG A 124 -7.83 17.48 -5.10
C ARG A 124 -7.84 16.63 -6.37
N PHE A 125 -7.61 15.33 -6.24
CA PHE A 125 -7.66 14.38 -7.34
C PHE A 125 -9.09 13.86 -7.61
N GLY A 126 -10.09 14.38 -6.89
CA GLY A 126 -11.48 13.96 -7.03
C GLY A 126 -11.74 12.54 -6.50
N ILE A 127 -10.87 12.07 -5.62
CA ILE A 127 -10.96 10.75 -5.00
C ILE A 127 -11.63 10.91 -3.63
N ASP A 128 -12.72 10.21 -3.43
CA ASP A 128 -13.52 10.20 -2.21
C ASP A 128 -13.94 8.78 -1.80
N ASP A 129 -14.73 8.69 -0.76
CA ASP A 129 -15.24 7.43 -0.22
C ASP A 129 -16.17 6.65 -1.17
N PHE A 130 -16.65 7.29 -2.23
CA PHE A 130 -17.55 6.69 -3.23
C PHE A 130 -16.84 6.35 -4.54
N THR A 131 -15.56 6.69 -4.65
CA THR A 131 -14.77 6.48 -5.86
C THR A 131 -14.61 4.99 -6.16
N ASP A 132 -14.92 4.60 -7.39
CA ASP A 132 -14.69 3.23 -7.86
C ASP A 132 -13.27 3.08 -8.39
N PHE A 133 -12.40 2.52 -7.57
CA PHE A 133 -10.99 2.31 -7.89
C PHE A 133 -10.74 1.27 -9.00
N SER A 134 -11.75 0.50 -9.41
CA SER A 134 -11.62 -0.47 -10.49
C SER A 134 -11.56 0.17 -11.88
N THR A 135 -12.05 1.39 -12.01
CA THR A 135 -12.13 2.15 -13.26
C THR A 135 -11.00 3.15 -13.46
N GLN A 136 -10.23 3.41 -12.41
CA GLN A 136 -9.16 4.40 -12.40
C GLN A 136 -7.86 3.82 -12.97
N LYS A 137 -7.08 4.67 -13.62
CA LYS A 137 -5.74 4.34 -14.11
C LYS A 137 -4.68 4.78 -13.10
N ASN A 138 -3.50 4.19 -13.17
CA ASN A 138 -2.38 4.53 -12.29
C ASN A 138 -2.01 6.03 -12.36
N GLU A 139 -2.24 6.66 -13.51
CA GLU A 139 -1.97 8.09 -13.75
C GLU A 139 -2.96 9.03 -13.04
N ASP A 140 -4.12 8.51 -12.63
CA ASP A 140 -5.18 9.28 -11.97
C ASP A 140 -4.93 9.43 -10.46
N TYR A 141 -3.95 8.71 -9.92
CA TYR A 141 -3.63 8.75 -8.50
C TYR A 141 -2.52 9.73 -8.17
N PRO A 142 -2.59 10.40 -7.01
CA PRO A 142 -1.49 11.23 -6.52
C PRO A 142 -0.23 10.40 -6.30
N ILE A 143 0.92 11.05 -6.39
CA ILE A 143 2.23 10.47 -6.07
C ILE A 143 2.84 11.19 -4.85
N MET A 144 3.94 10.65 -4.32
CA MET A 144 4.60 11.22 -3.13
C MET A 144 5.07 12.66 -3.35
N SER A 145 5.40 13.05 -4.58
CA SER A 145 5.77 14.44 -4.90
C SER A 145 4.59 15.40 -4.74
N ASP A 146 3.36 14.97 -5.10
CA ASP A 146 2.16 15.79 -4.93
C ASP A 146 1.85 16.01 -3.44
N LEU A 147 2.08 14.98 -2.62
CA LEU A 147 1.94 15.10 -1.17
C LEU A 147 2.96 16.09 -0.59
N TYR A 148 4.21 16.00 -1.04
CA TYR A 148 5.27 16.90 -0.60
C TYR A 148 4.95 18.35 -0.97
N GLU A 149 4.58 18.63 -2.22
CA GLU A 149 4.21 19.97 -2.69
C GLU A 149 3.01 20.53 -1.91
N LEU A 150 2.03 19.68 -1.60
CA LEU A 150 0.89 20.09 -0.79
C LEU A 150 1.31 20.50 0.61
N ILE A 151 2.13 19.71 1.28
CA ILE A 151 2.62 19.99 2.64
C ILE A 151 3.45 21.27 2.63
N GLU A 152 4.36 21.43 1.67
CA GLU A 152 5.20 22.64 1.56
C GLU A 152 4.34 23.89 1.38
N LYS A 153 3.35 23.85 0.51
CA LYS A 153 2.43 24.97 0.27
C LYS A 153 1.63 25.34 1.53
N GLU A 154 1.09 24.37 2.24
CA GLU A 154 0.33 24.60 3.48
C GLU A 154 1.25 25.15 4.58
N PHE A 155 2.48 24.66 4.67
CA PHE A 155 3.47 25.16 5.62
C PHE A 155 3.85 26.62 5.33
N MET A 156 4.09 26.98 4.08
CA MET A 156 4.40 28.36 3.70
C MET A 156 3.23 29.30 3.93
N ALA A 157 2.00 28.86 3.67
CA ALA A 157 0.80 29.64 3.96
C ALA A 157 0.66 29.92 5.47
N PHE A 158 0.90 28.90 6.31
CA PHE A 158 0.85 29.04 7.75
C PHE A 158 1.92 30.00 8.30
N ASP A 159 3.14 29.97 7.77
CA ASP A 159 4.22 30.89 8.18
C ASP A 159 3.92 32.34 7.78
N HIS A 160 3.27 32.56 6.65
CA HIS A 160 2.79 33.89 6.24
C HIS A 160 1.70 34.44 7.16
N GLU A 161 0.71 33.63 7.54
CA GLU A 161 -0.34 34.06 8.48
C GLU A 161 0.20 34.43 9.85
N LYS A 162 1.17 33.68 10.37
CA LYS A 162 1.83 34.03 11.64
C LYS A 162 2.58 35.35 11.60
N LYS A 163 3.23 35.70 10.48
CA LYS A 163 3.95 36.97 10.35
C LYS A 163 3.04 38.21 10.31
N HIS A 164 1.76 38.03 10.03
CA HIS A 164 0.77 39.13 10.08
C HIS A 164 0.10 39.30 11.43
N LEU A 165 0.37 38.43 12.40
CA LEU A 165 -0.20 38.47 13.75
C LEU A 165 0.75 39.11 14.80
N TYR A 166 1.93 39.55 14.39
CA TYR A 166 2.93 40.29 15.19
C TYR A 166 3.35 41.56 14.42
#